data_dae49cf08020efe432b4f4d288ed90a2
#
_entry.id   dae49cf08020efe432b4f4d288ed90a2
#
_cell.length_a   1.000
_cell.length_b   1.000
_cell.length_c   1.000
_cell.angle_alpha   90.00
_cell.angle_beta   90.00
_cell.angle_gamma   90.00
#
_symmetry.space_group_name_H-M   'P 1'
#
loop_
_entity.id
_entity.type
_entity.pdbx_description
1 polymer ?
#
loop_
_entity_poly.entity_id
_entity_poly.type
_entity_poly.pdbx_seq_one_letter_code
_entity_poly.pdbx_strand_id
1 'polypeptide(L)'
;NRMWEMILTNQFHDILPGSSIHEVYEQTKKEYAEIAETSAKLIGERMEALCGTKDESVTVWNTLGHRRNDVVVLGETAAEAMTDGTTVYPVQQTKDGAIVYAENLPSKGYQVLRPTSGAAAETPFAVTEAGEGYTLETPFYTIQIDANGEFTSLFDKENDREVLQSGTTGNELRI
;
A
#
# COMPACT_ATOMS: atom_id res chain seq x y z
N ASN A 1 1.29 -5.61 30.62
CA ASN A 1 0.93 -7.05 30.67
C ASN A 1 -0.57 -7.28 30.42
N ARG A 2 -1.48 -6.42 30.94
CA ARG A 2 -2.95 -6.60 30.82
C ARG A 2 -3.43 -6.84 29.38
N MET A 3 -2.97 -6.08 28.38
CA MET A 3 -3.39 -6.30 26.98
C MET A 3 -2.99 -7.69 26.46
N TRP A 4 -1.82 -8.18 26.81
CA TRP A 4 -1.41 -9.55 26.46
C TRP A 4 -2.29 -10.62 27.13
N GLU A 5 -2.66 -10.42 28.37
CA GLU A 5 -3.58 -11.31 29.08
C GLU A 5 -4.94 -11.39 28.39
N MET A 6 -5.49 -10.23 27.98
CA MET A 6 -6.74 -10.16 27.21
C MET A 6 -6.62 -10.85 25.85
N ILE A 7 -5.53 -10.62 25.10
CA ILE A 7 -5.28 -11.27 23.80
C ILE A 7 -5.21 -12.80 23.98
N LEU A 8 -4.42 -13.26 24.95
CA LEU A 8 -4.24 -14.69 25.20
C LEU A 8 -5.54 -15.37 25.66
N THR A 9 -6.34 -14.70 26.48
CA THR A 9 -7.66 -15.19 26.88
C THR A 9 -8.60 -15.34 25.68
N ASN A 10 -8.58 -14.37 24.77
CA ASN A 10 -9.40 -14.41 23.55
C ASN A 10 -8.89 -15.41 22.49
N GLN A 11 -7.71 -16.00 22.67
CA GLN A 11 -7.23 -17.12 21.86
C GLN A 11 -7.69 -18.49 22.36
N PHE A 12 -8.60 -18.53 23.35
CA PHE A 12 -9.16 -19.77 23.85
C PHE A 12 -9.85 -20.57 22.73
N HIS A 13 -9.77 -21.91 22.82
CA HIS A 13 -10.17 -22.82 21.75
C HIS A 13 -11.67 -22.75 21.35
N ASP A 14 -12.53 -22.21 22.19
CA ASP A 14 -13.95 -21.99 21.88
C ASP A 14 -14.25 -20.55 21.39
N ILE A 15 -13.30 -19.62 21.52
CA ILE A 15 -13.47 -18.24 21.03
C ILE A 15 -12.98 -18.11 19.59
N LEU A 16 -11.76 -18.58 19.29
CA LEU A 16 -11.18 -18.48 17.94
C LEU A 16 -12.04 -19.12 16.84
N PRO A 17 -12.60 -20.34 17.01
CA PRO A 17 -13.37 -21.00 15.95
C PRO A 17 -14.82 -20.49 15.85
N GLY A 18 -15.26 -19.60 16.72
CA GLY A 18 -16.63 -19.07 16.68
C GLY A 18 -17.68 -19.95 17.40
N SER A 19 -17.27 -20.87 18.27
CA SER A 19 -18.15 -21.83 18.96
C SER A 19 -18.59 -21.42 20.35
N SER A 20 -18.18 -20.25 20.84
CA SER A 20 -18.64 -19.68 22.10
C SER A 20 -20.08 -19.10 22.03
N ILE A 21 -20.66 -18.81 23.16
CA ILE A 21 -21.95 -18.13 23.27
C ILE A 21 -21.82 -16.63 22.89
N HIS A 22 -22.93 -15.99 22.56
CA HIS A 22 -23.00 -14.61 22.11
C HIS A 22 -22.33 -13.61 23.08
N GLU A 23 -22.59 -13.78 24.37
CA GLU A 23 -22.07 -12.90 25.42
C GLU A 23 -20.54 -12.85 25.45
N VAL A 24 -19.88 -13.96 25.14
CA VAL A 24 -18.42 -14.03 25.05
C VAL A 24 -17.92 -13.14 23.92
N TYR A 25 -18.58 -13.14 22.76
CA TYR A 25 -18.18 -12.28 21.63
C TYR A 25 -18.45 -10.80 21.88
N GLU A 26 -19.50 -10.46 22.63
CA GLU A 26 -19.71 -9.06 23.05
C GLU A 26 -18.60 -8.59 24.01
N GLN A 27 -18.12 -9.46 24.88
CA GLN A 27 -16.98 -9.16 25.75
C GLN A 27 -15.67 -9.05 24.92
N THR A 28 -15.44 -9.99 24.02
CA THR A 28 -14.28 -10.00 23.11
C THR A 28 -14.20 -8.70 22.31
N LYS A 29 -15.29 -8.21 21.74
CA LYS A 29 -15.34 -6.94 21.01
C LYS A 29 -14.89 -5.76 21.89
N LYS A 30 -15.36 -5.69 23.13
CA LYS A 30 -14.99 -4.64 24.09
C LYS A 30 -13.50 -4.69 24.43
N GLU A 31 -12.97 -5.89 24.68
CA GLU A 31 -11.58 -6.10 25.01
C GLU A 31 -10.65 -5.75 23.84
N TYR A 32 -10.98 -6.15 22.62
CA TYR A 32 -10.20 -5.75 21.44
C TYR A 32 -10.30 -4.25 21.13
N ALA A 33 -11.44 -3.61 21.42
CA ALA A 33 -11.55 -2.15 21.32
C ALA A 33 -10.61 -1.44 22.34
N GLU A 34 -10.58 -1.89 23.60
CA GLU A 34 -9.67 -1.39 24.63
C GLU A 34 -8.19 -1.58 24.22
N ILE A 35 -7.86 -2.76 23.68
CA ILE A 35 -6.50 -3.08 23.20
C ILE A 35 -6.13 -2.14 22.05
N ALA A 36 -7.01 -1.96 21.07
CA ALA A 36 -6.76 -1.10 19.90
C ALA A 36 -6.52 0.37 20.33
N GLU A 37 -7.40 0.92 21.18
CA GLU A 37 -7.29 2.28 21.68
C GLU A 37 -5.99 2.51 22.46
N THR A 38 -5.71 1.60 23.43
CA THR A 38 -4.50 1.70 24.25
C THR A 38 -3.23 1.56 23.42
N SER A 39 -3.22 0.62 22.47
CA SER A 39 -2.08 0.41 21.57
C SER A 39 -1.85 1.62 20.67
N ALA A 40 -2.91 2.18 20.07
CA ALA A 40 -2.81 3.36 19.22
C ALA A 40 -2.24 4.56 19.99
N LYS A 41 -2.71 4.79 21.21
CA LYS A 41 -2.19 5.85 22.09
C LYS A 41 -0.71 5.66 22.39
N LEU A 42 -0.31 4.47 22.85
CA LEU A 42 1.09 4.17 23.17
C LEU A 42 2.02 4.30 21.96
N ILE A 43 1.58 3.83 20.78
CA ILE A 43 2.33 3.94 19.53
C ILE A 43 2.48 5.41 19.16
N GLY A 44 1.39 6.21 19.19
CA GLY A 44 1.41 7.62 18.88
C GLY A 44 2.37 8.40 19.77
N GLU A 45 2.29 8.23 21.10
CA GLU A 45 3.18 8.88 22.07
C GLU A 45 4.66 8.54 21.82
N ARG A 46 4.97 7.29 21.45
CA ARG A 46 6.34 6.85 21.19
C ARG A 46 6.85 7.35 19.84
N MET A 47 6.02 7.33 18.82
CA MET A 47 6.37 7.89 17.51
C MET A 47 6.63 9.40 17.59
N GLU A 48 5.77 10.14 18.28
CA GLU A 48 5.97 11.58 18.50
C GLU A 48 7.28 11.88 19.24
N ALA A 49 7.60 11.10 20.28
CA ALA A 49 8.85 11.25 21.04
C ALA A 49 10.10 10.93 20.20
N LEU A 50 10.01 10.05 19.21
CA LEU A 50 11.13 9.65 18.35
C LEU A 50 11.30 10.55 17.14
N CYS A 51 10.21 10.96 16.50
CA CYS A 51 10.25 11.66 15.21
C CYS A 51 10.30 13.20 15.39
N GLY A 52 9.72 13.70 16.47
CA GLY A 52 9.44 15.14 16.60
C GLY A 52 8.34 15.61 15.65
N THR A 53 8.00 16.90 15.70
CA THR A 53 6.88 17.47 14.94
C THR A 53 7.25 18.73 14.18
N LYS A 54 8.53 18.98 13.88
CA LYS A 54 9.02 20.32 13.52
C LYS A 54 9.26 20.58 12.04
N ASP A 55 9.16 19.58 11.18
CA ASP A 55 9.36 19.77 9.75
C ASP A 55 8.29 19.01 8.94
N GLU A 56 8.22 19.27 7.64
CA GLU A 56 7.30 18.60 6.71
C GLU A 56 7.75 17.16 6.35
N SER A 57 8.64 16.57 7.15
CA SER A 57 9.11 15.21 6.91
C SER A 57 8.08 14.18 7.33
N VAL A 58 8.07 13.05 6.61
CA VAL A 58 7.25 11.88 6.92
C VAL A 58 8.16 10.74 7.32
N THR A 59 7.93 10.18 8.50
CA THR A 59 8.67 9.00 8.96
C THR A 59 7.87 7.75 8.68
N VAL A 60 8.40 6.90 7.82
CA VAL A 60 7.78 5.63 7.41
C VAL A 60 8.38 4.49 8.20
N TRP A 61 7.55 3.76 8.94
CA TRP A 61 7.95 2.66 9.79
C TRP A 61 7.69 1.31 9.13
N ASN A 62 8.71 0.45 9.13
CA ASN A 62 8.55 -0.95 8.77
C ASN A 62 8.73 -1.84 10.01
N THR A 63 7.64 -2.36 10.53
CA THR A 63 7.63 -3.23 11.72
C THR A 63 7.92 -4.70 11.39
N LEU A 64 8.00 -5.05 10.10
CA LEU A 64 8.22 -6.42 9.65
C LEU A 64 9.69 -6.85 9.77
N GLY A 65 9.92 -8.14 9.86
CA GLY A 65 11.25 -8.75 9.98
C GLY A 65 12.06 -8.79 8.67
N HIS A 66 11.55 -8.20 7.59
CA HIS A 66 12.23 -8.15 6.30
C HIS A 66 12.14 -6.76 5.68
N ARG A 67 13.06 -6.45 4.79
CA ARG A 67 13.07 -5.23 3.98
C ARG A 67 11.91 -5.29 2.98
N ARG A 68 11.26 -4.17 2.70
CA ARG A 68 10.15 -4.11 1.72
C ARG A 68 10.08 -2.78 0.99
N ASN A 69 9.35 -2.79 -0.11
CA ASN A 69 8.86 -1.60 -0.79
C ASN A 69 7.37 -1.47 -0.49
N ASP A 70 6.85 -0.25 -0.39
CA ASP A 70 5.42 -0.06 -0.12
C ASP A 70 4.92 1.31 -0.58
N VAL A 71 3.61 1.39 -0.81
CA VAL A 71 2.93 2.65 -1.03
C VAL A 71 2.66 3.33 0.30
N VAL A 72 3.10 4.57 0.43
CA VAL A 72 2.93 5.40 1.62
C VAL A 72 1.94 6.51 1.32
N VAL A 73 0.90 6.62 2.14
CA VAL A 73 -0.05 7.73 2.07
C VAL A 73 0.54 8.91 2.86
N LEU A 74 0.74 10.04 2.17
CA LEU A 74 1.32 11.26 2.75
C LEU A 74 0.28 12.20 3.34
N GLY A 75 -1.01 11.96 3.04
CA GLY A 75 -2.06 12.93 3.30
C GLY A 75 -2.03 14.09 2.30
N GLU A 76 -2.48 15.27 2.72
CA GLU A 76 -2.45 16.47 1.89
C GLU A 76 -1.03 17.05 1.86
N THR A 77 -0.43 17.16 0.69
CA THR A 77 0.86 17.82 0.47
C THR A 77 0.93 18.40 -0.94
N ALA A 78 1.62 19.54 -1.08
CA ALA A 78 1.93 20.14 -2.37
C ALA A 78 3.27 19.66 -2.93
N ALA A 79 3.97 18.75 -2.26
CA ALA A 79 5.25 18.23 -2.73
C ALA A 79 5.08 17.46 -4.04
N GLU A 80 5.94 17.72 -5.02
CA GLU A 80 6.02 16.98 -6.28
C GLU A 80 6.85 15.70 -6.15
N ALA A 81 7.77 15.69 -5.21
CA ALA A 81 8.63 14.55 -4.91
C ALA A 81 9.03 14.53 -3.43
N MET A 82 9.39 13.35 -2.95
CA MET A 82 9.99 13.12 -1.63
C MET A 82 11.39 12.53 -1.79
N THR A 83 12.25 12.74 -0.81
CA THR A 83 13.58 12.10 -0.80
C THR A 83 13.93 11.56 0.59
N ASP A 84 14.67 10.45 0.61
CA ASP A 84 15.33 9.91 1.80
C ASP A 84 16.77 10.45 1.98
N GLY A 85 17.19 11.36 1.09
CA GLY A 85 18.55 11.89 1.00
C GLY A 85 19.43 11.16 -0.02
N THR A 86 18.98 10.04 -0.56
CA THR A 86 19.69 9.23 -1.57
C THR A 86 18.86 9.08 -2.83
N THR A 87 17.60 8.72 -2.68
CA THR A 87 16.64 8.48 -3.76
C THR A 87 15.58 9.57 -3.76
N VAL A 88 15.14 9.94 -4.95
CA VAL A 88 14.00 10.84 -5.17
C VAL A 88 12.81 10.03 -5.65
N TYR A 89 11.73 10.08 -4.90
CA TYR A 89 10.49 9.36 -5.16
C TYR A 89 9.43 10.33 -5.68
N PRO A 90 8.81 10.09 -6.85
CA PRO A 90 7.72 10.92 -7.34
C PRO A 90 6.50 10.83 -6.43
N VAL A 91 5.84 11.95 -6.21
CA VAL A 91 4.57 12.00 -5.49
C VAL A 91 3.42 11.98 -6.49
N GLN A 92 2.51 11.04 -6.31
CA GLN A 92 1.28 10.96 -7.09
C GLN A 92 0.13 11.57 -6.30
N GLN A 93 -0.53 12.58 -6.88
CA GLN A 93 -1.75 13.16 -6.31
C GLN A 93 -2.94 12.24 -6.60
N THR A 94 -3.77 11.97 -5.60
CA THR A 94 -4.99 11.19 -5.70
C THR A 94 -6.17 11.97 -5.12
N LYS A 95 -7.39 11.50 -5.32
CA LYS A 95 -8.60 12.11 -4.74
C LYS A 95 -8.63 12.06 -3.20
N ASP A 96 -7.90 11.13 -2.58
CA ASP A 96 -7.89 10.87 -1.14
C ASP A 96 -6.58 11.35 -0.48
N GLY A 97 -5.78 12.15 -1.18
CA GLY A 97 -4.47 12.66 -0.73
C GLY A 97 -3.33 12.23 -1.64
N ALA A 98 -2.12 12.55 -1.25
CA ALA A 98 -0.92 12.20 -2.00
C ALA A 98 -0.33 10.86 -1.57
N ILE A 99 0.28 10.14 -2.51
CA ILE A 99 0.97 8.88 -2.24
C ILE A 99 2.38 8.90 -2.81
N VAL A 100 3.26 8.10 -2.23
CA VAL A 100 4.61 7.85 -2.71
C VAL A 100 4.92 6.35 -2.62
N TYR A 101 5.65 5.82 -3.61
CA TYR A 101 6.17 4.46 -3.54
C TYR A 101 7.56 4.48 -2.92
N ALA A 102 7.66 4.13 -1.64
CA ALA A 102 8.92 4.09 -0.90
C ALA A 102 9.61 2.73 -1.08
N GLU A 103 10.87 2.76 -1.43
CA GLU A 103 11.66 1.56 -1.68
C GLU A 103 12.65 1.29 -0.54
N ASN A 104 13.02 0.03 -0.40
CA ASN A 104 14.07 -0.43 0.52
C ASN A 104 13.83 -0.08 1.99
N LEU A 105 12.57 0.04 2.43
CA LEU A 105 12.24 0.26 3.84
C LEU A 105 12.92 -0.80 4.71
N PRO A 106 13.80 -0.41 5.66
CA PRO A 106 14.60 -1.36 6.42
C PRO A 106 13.73 -2.24 7.32
N SER A 107 14.14 -3.50 7.50
CA SER A 107 13.49 -4.42 8.45
C SER A 107 13.54 -3.85 9.87
N LYS A 108 12.40 -3.88 10.59
CA LYS A 108 12.26 -3.37 11.97
C LYS A 108 12.90 -1.99 12.16
N GLY A 109 12.70 -1.12 11.19
CA GLY A 109 13.32 0.19 11.12
C GLY A 109 12.39 1.23 10.56
N TYR A 110 12.97 2.37 10.20
CA TYR A 110 12.23 3.48 9.61
C TYR A 110 13.07 4.19 8.54
N GLN A 111 12.38 4.95 7.71
CA GLN A 111 12.97 5.85 6.73
C GLN A 111 12.30 7.22 6.84
N VAL A 112 13.08 8.27 6.76
CA VAL A 112 12.55 9.66 6.81
C VAL A 112 12.52 10.20 5.39
N LEU A 113 11.34 10.55 4.93
CA LEU A 113 11.11 11.18 3.64
C LEU A 113 10.88 12.68 3.83
N ARG A 114 11.56 13.49 3.03
CA ARG A 114 11.43 14.96 3.04
C ARG A 114 10.96 15.47 1.70
N PRO A 115 10.13 16.51 1.67
CA PRO A 115 9.80 17.20 0.42
C PRO A 115 11.05 17.65 -0.31
N THR A 116 11.04 17.52 -1.63
CA THR A 116 12.11 17.99 -2.50
C THR A 116 11.55 18.47 -3.83
N SER A 117 12.27 19.38 -4.48
CA SER A 117 11.99 19.84 -5.85
C SER A 117 12.88 19.14 -6.89
N GLY A 118 13.60 18.09 -6.49
CA GLY A 118 14.40 17.30 -7.42
C GLY A 118 13.55 16.62 -8.48
N ALA A 119 14.12 16.42 -9.68
CA ALA A 119 13.46 15.65 -10.72
C ALA A 119 13.21 14.21 -10.21
N ALA A 120 11.94 13.81 -10.16
CA ALA A 120 11.58 12.43 -9.92
C ALA A 120 12.10 11.54 -11.06
N ALA A 121 12.40 10.30 -10.76
CA ALA A 121 12.70 9.32 -11.82
C ALA A 121 11.51 9.25 -12.80
N GLU A 122 11.83 9.07 -14.08
CA GLU A 122 10.79 8.83 -15.09
C GLU A 122 9.96 7.60 -14.67
N THR A 123 8.64 7.74 -14.80
CA THR A 123 7.77 6.60 -14.55
C THR A 123 7.98 5.53 -15.63
N PRO A 124 8.16 4.25 -15.27
CA PRO A 124 8.26 3.18 -16.24
C PRO A 124 6.90 2.80 -16.86
N PHE A 125 5.85 3.54 -16.54
CA PHE A 125 4.50 3.32 -17.02
C PHE A 125 4.13 4.36 -18.07
N ALA A 126 3.61 3.91 -19.21
CA ALA A 126 3.12 4.78 -20.26
C ALA A 126 1.72 4.35 -20.71
N VAL A 127 0.88 5.32 -21.02
CA VAL A 127 -0.42 5.11 -21.65
C VAL A 127 -0.43 5.94 -22.94
N THR A 128 -0.64 5.28 -24.07
CA THR A 128 -0.72 5.93 -25.38
C THR A 128 -2.04 5.61 -26.06
N GLU A 129 -2.64 6.60 -26.72
CA GLU A 129 -3.80 6.36 -27.57
C GLU A 129 -3.41 5.54 -28.80
N ALA A 130 -4.18 4.52 -29.15
CA ALA A 130 -3.97 3.63 -30.28
C ALA A 130 -5.28 3.42 -31.04
N GLY A 131 -5.55 4.27 -32.03
CA GLY A 131 -6.82 4.31 -32.73
C GLY A 131 -7.97 4.75 -31.80
N GLU A 132 -8.98 3.89 -31.62
CA GLU A 132 -10.10 4.15 -30.69
C GLU A 132 -9.85 3.56 -29.29
N GLY A 133 -8.67 2.98 -29.04
CA GLY A 133 -8.31 2.33 -27.80
C GLY A 133 -7.00 2.87 -27.22
N TYR A 134 -6.37 2.06 -26.37
CA TYR A 134 -5.16 2.45 -25.63
C TYR A 134 -4.13 1.33 -25.66
N THR A 135 -2.85 1.71 -25.62
CA THR A 135 -1.74 0.81 -25.28
C THR A 135 -1.16 1.22 -23.93
N LEU A 136 -1.11 0.30 -23.00
CA LEU A 136 -0.46 0.45 -21.70
C LEU A 136 0.89 -0.27 -21.75
N GLU A 137 1.93 0.45 -21.38
CA GLU A 137 3.27 -0.09 -21.18
C GLU A 137 3.62 -0.09 -19.70
N THR A 138 4.07 -1.23 -19.19
CA THR A 138 4.60 -1.40 -17.85
C THR A 138 5.95 -2.13 -17.92
N PRO A 139 6.73 -2.20 -16.85
CA PRO A 139 7.94 -3.04 -16.81
C PRO A 139 7.65 -4.54 -17.09
N PHE A 140 6.41 -5.00 -16.82
CA PHE A 140 6.04 -6.41 -16.88
C PHE A 140 5.18 -6.76 -18.09
N TYR A 141 4.33 -5.81 -18.55
CA TYR A 141 3.32 -6.07 -19.57
C TYR A 141 3.25 -4.97 -20.62
N THR A 142 2.93 -5.37 -21.85
CA THR A 142 2.33 -4.52 -22.88
C THR A 142 0.87 -4.93 -23.01
N ILE A 143 -0.07 -4.00 -22.82
CA ILE A 143 -1.51 -4.29 -22.85
C ILE A 143 -2.16 -3.43 -23.93
N GLN A 144 -2.91 -4.05 -24.83
CA GLN A 144 -3.74 -3.35 -25.80
C GLN A 144 -5.20 -3.42 -25.37
N ILE A 145 -5.85 -2.28 -25.35
CA ILE A 145 -7.25 -2.11 -24.93
C ILE A 145 -8.02 -1.49 -26.10
N ASP A 146 -9.15 -2.07 -26.46
CA ASP A 146 -10.03 -1.53 -27.49
C ASP A 146 -11.00 -0.44 -26.96
N ALA A 147 -11.86 0.08 -27.85
CA ALA A 147 -12.86 1.11 -27.52
C ALA A 147 -13.91 0.64 -26.49
N ASN A 148 -14.11 -0.67 -26.32
CA ASN A 148 -15.05 -1.24 -25.35
C ASN A 148 -14.41 -1.47 -23.97
N GLY A 149 -13.10 -1.26 -23.85
CA GLY A 149 -12.32 -1.56 -22.63
C GLY A 149 -11.91 -3.04 -22.53
N GLU A 150 -12.03 -3.80 -23.61
CA GLU A 150 -11.59 -5.19 -23.66
C GLU A 150 -10.10 -5.28 -23.99
N PHE A 151 -9.40 -6.22 -23.38
CA PHE A 151 -8.01 -6.49 -23.70
C PHE A 151 -7.91 -7.31 -24.99
N THR A 152 -7.32 -6.73 -26.01
CA THR A 152 -7.07 -7.40 -27.29
C THR A 152 -5.69 -8.07 -27.35
N SER A 153 -4.77 -7.65 -26.44
CA SER A 153 -3.47 -8.26 -26.22
C SER A 153 -3.03 -8.01 -24.77
N LEU A 154 -2.42 -9.00 -24.15
CA LEU A 154 -1.76 -8.91 -22.85
C LEU A 154 -0.43 -9.66 -22.96
N PHE A 155 0.61 -8.95 -23.36
CA PHE A 155 1.94 -9.54 -23.56
C PHE A 155 2.75 -9.49 -22.27
N ASP A 156 3.16 -10.65 -21.78
CA ASP A 156 4.03 -10.84 -20.63
C ASP A 156 5.49 -10.74 -21.06
N LYS A 157 6.16 -9.65 -20.67
CA LYS A 157 7.54 -9.35 -21.04
C LYS A 157 8.57 -10.23 -20.34
N GLU A 158 8.25 -10.72 -19.14
CA GLU A 158 9.16 -11.57 -18.37
C GLU A 158 9.23 -12.99 -18.97
N ASN A 159 8.10 -13.49 -19.46
CA ASN A 159 7.99 -14.84 -20.03
C ASN A 159 7.95 -14.84 -21.56
N ASP A 160 8.08 -13.68 -22.19
CA ASP A 160 8.09 -13.49 -23.68
C ASP A 160 6.90 -14.19 -24.34
N ARG A 161 5.68 -13.93 -23.85
CA ARG A 161 4.49 -14.60 -24.36
C ARG A 161 3.23 -13.76 -24.31
N GLU A 162 2.33 -14.01 -25.26
CA GLU A 162 0.94 -13.56 -25.18
C GLU A 162 0.16 -14.40 -24.15
N VAL A 163 -0.57 -13.74 -23.25
CA VAL A 163 -1.36 -14.39 -22.19
C VAL A 163 -2.74 -14.80 -22.71
N LEU A 164 -3.32 -14.00 -23.62
CA LEU A 164 -4.63 -14.28 -24.17
C LEU A 164 -4.54 -15.35 -25.25
N GLN A 165 -5.55 -16.23 -25.29
CA GLN A 165 -5.69 -17.18 -26.37
C GLN A 165 -5.93 -16.44 -27.70
N SER A 166 -5.29 -16.86 -28.78
CA SER A 166 -5.47 -16.27 -30.10
C SER A 166 -6.94 -16.18 -30.51
N GLY A 167 -7.38 -14.99 -30.89
CA GLY A 167 -8.75 -14.71 -31.30
C GLY A 167 -9.76 -14.54 -30.15
N THR A 168 -9.27 -14.40 -28.91
CA THR A 168 -10.11 -14.07 -27.74
C THR A 168 -9.75 -12.70 -27.18
N THR A 169 -10.68 -12.09 -26.45
CA THR A 169 -10.47 -10.88 -25.66
C THR A 169 -10.44 -11.19 -24.17
N GLY A 170 -9.81 -10.31 -23.40
CA GLY A 170 -9.83 -10.31 -21.93
C GLY A 170 -10.65 -9.15 -21.40
N ASN A 171 -10.96 -9.15 -20.10
CA ASN A 171 -11.79 -8.14 -19.45
C ASN A 171 -13.19 -7.97 -20.06
N GLU A 172 -13.73 -9.05 -20.65
CA GLU A 172 -15.06 -9.04 -21.25
C GLU A 172 -16.13 -9.03 -20.16
N LEU A 173 -17.02 -8.03 -20.19
CA LEU A 173 -18.18 -7.97 -19.29
C LEU A 173 -19.32 -8.80 -19.90
N ARG A 174 -19.64 -9.93 -19.26
CA ARG A 174 -20.78 -10.78 -19.62
C ARG A 174 -21.95 -10.49 -18.68
N ILE A 175 -23.09 -10.09 -19.24
CA ILE A 175 -24.35 -9.81 -18.52
C ILE A 175 -25.31 -10.99 -18.73
#